data_053e5eec5068a33d503cdffe062904e5
#
_entry.id   053e5eec5068a33d503cdffe062904e5
#
_cell.length_a   1.000
_cell.length_b   1.000
_cell.length_c   1.000
_cell.angle_alpha   90.00
_cell.angle_beta   90.00
_cell.angle_gamma   90.00
#
_symmetry.space_group_name_H-M   'P 1'
#
loop_
_entity.id
_entity.type
_entity.pdbx_description
1 polymer ?
#
loop_
_entity_poly.entity_id
_entity_poly.type
_entity_poly.pdbx_seq_one_letter_code
_entity_poly.pdbx_strand_id
1 'polypeptide(L)'
;MENANSSVKAEPLMNKMLLLFMIAMILANIGGEMYGMLLPLYLKELNASVAQIGLFFTISQIIPLVVQILGGWVSDSLGRLRSIAFGSVAGNLTFVGFIFAPTWQWVMSGMFFSAITRSLIGPSFSAFIAEQSAEKNRARVFGISDTLFMIVGVVGPPLGGYLADAYGFRIMLAVAWLFYFGGTIIRVSMARTAARGHEANPQKLSLGNLRSNLGAMVGLLLSGGLITWVLITDGVRDIAFSLSGNLMPVYLDQIGGMTFQQIGWLGSIFSVFMMLVTMPAGWLADKKGERLGIVMGFITEFIAMFTFMQVKGFWGYALVWALFGLGAGMMSPAYNSLISKAVPEKLRGTAFGLFGTSLGLVSLPAPWAGAQLWERYSPRLPFYVTGLAALASAIPAWFKFKLPNNGGGAVVDGGEAKASIDK
;
A
#
# COMPACT_ATOMS: atom_id res chain seq x y z
N MET A 1 -14.94 45.66 -36.88
CA MET A 1 -14.06 45.33 -35.72
C MET A 1 -14.95 44.74 -34.66
N GLU A 2 -15.13 43.41 -34.72
CA GLU A 2 -16.04 42.68 -33.85
C GLU A 2 -15.18 41.96 -32.80
N ASN A 3 -15.32 42.42 -31.57
CA ASN A 3 -14.58 41.89 -30.40
C ASN A 3 -15.05 40.47 -30.10
N ALA A 4 -14.34 39.47 -30.58
CA ALA A 4 -14.47 38.11 -30.13
C ALA A 4 -13.79 37.94 -28.78
N ASN A 5 -14.44 38.40 -27.72
CA ASN A 5 -14.05 38.13 -26.35
C ASN A 5 -14.69 36.78 -25.92
N SER A 6 -14.21 35.68 -26.50
CA SER A 6 -14.55 34.36 -26.01
C SER A 6 -13.79 34.13 -24.71
N SER A 7 -14.44 34.42 -23.59
CA SER A 7 -14.01 34.01 -22.27
C SER A 7 -13.86 32.47 -22.29
N VAL A 8 -12.62 32.00 -22.45
CA VAL A 8 -12.27 30.59 -22.24
C VAL A 8 -12.63 30.27 -20.79
N LYS A 9 -13.82 29.72 -20.57
CA LYS A 9 -14.20 29.16 -19.26
C LYS A 9 -13.12 28.12 -18.89
N ALA A 10 -12.34 28.42 -17.87
CA ALA A 10 -11.35 27.48 -17.36
C ALA A 10 -12.08 26.17 -17.06
N GLU A 11 -11.73 25.11 -17.77
CA GLU A 11 -12.27 23.78 -17.48
C GLU A 11 -12.00 23.43 -16.02
N PRO A 12 -13.01 22.99 -15.27
CA PRO A 12 -12.83 22.65 -13.87
C PRO A 12 -11.77 21.54 -13.75
N LEU A 13 -10.88 21.65 -12.74
CA LEU A 13 -9.81 20.69 -12.50
C LEU A 13 -10.33 19.26 -12.38
N MET A 14 -11.53 19.10 -11.82
CA MET A 14 -12.25 17.83 -11.67
C MET A 14 -13.69 17.97 -12.15
N ASN A 15 -14.13 17.01 -12.97
CA ASN A 15 -15.52 16.91 -13.35
C ASN A 15 -16.38 16.36 -12.18
N LYS A 16 -17.69 16.49 -12.29
CA LYS A 16 -18.64 16.03 -11.24
C LYS A 16 -18.49 14.55 -10.92
N MET A 17 -18.16 13.73 -11.93
CA MET A 17 -18.00 12.28 -11.77
C MET A 17 -16.75 11.96 -10.96
N LEU A 18 -15.66 12.63 -11.21
CA LEU A 18 -14.40 12.48 -10.47
C LEU A 18 -14.55 12.98 -9.03
N LEU A 19 -15.28 14.08 -8.79
CA LEU A 19 -15.58 14.55 -7.44
C LEU A 19 -16.40 13.55 -6.63
N LEU A 20 -17.46 13.00 -7.20
CA LEU A 20 -18.25 11.94 -6.56
C LEU A 20 -17.42 10.70 -6.25
N PHE A 21 -16.52 10.36 -7.17
CA PHE A 21 -15.59 9.26 -6.98
C PHE A 21 -14.63 9.47 -5.81
N MET A 22 -14.07 10.69 -5.66
CA MET A 22 -13.22 11.05 -4.52
C MET A 22 -13.98 11.02 -3.19
N ILE A 23 -15.22 11.51 -3.16
CA ILE A 23 -16.07 11.42 -1.96
C ILE A 23 -16.32 9.95 -1.58
N ALA A 24 -16.68 9.11 -2.55
CA ALA A 24 -16.88 7.68 -2.30
C ALA A 24 -15.60 6.97 -1.83
N MET A 25 -14.43 7.43 -2.31
CA MET A 25 -13.13 6.97 -1.87
C MET A 25 -12.87 7.33 -0.41
N ILE A 26 -13.08 8.59 -0.03
CA ILE A 26 -12.88 9.08 1.34
C ILE A 26 -13.73 8.25 2.30
N LEU A 27 -15.04 8.12 2.03
CA LEU A 27 -15.96 7.37 2.88
C LEU A 27 -15.51 5.92 3.06
N ALA A 28 -15.22 5.22 1.97
CA ALA A 28 -14.82 3.82 2.03
C ALA A 28 -13.49 3.61 2.76
N ASN A 29 -12.52 4.51 2.56
CA ASN A 29 -11.21 4.38 3.19
C ASN A 29 -11.23 4.79 4.67
N ILE A 30 -12.05 5.77 5.10
CA ILE A 30 -12.25 6.04 6.53
C ILE A 30 -12.69 4.74 7.23
N GLY A 31 -13.69 4.02 6.69
CA GLY A 31 -14.11 2.74 7.24
C GLY A 31 -12.99 1.70 7.30
N GLY A 32 -12.11 1.65 6.30
CA GLY A 32 -10.94 0.77 6.27
C GLY A 32 -9.89 1.13 7.33
N GLU A 33 -9.54 2.40 7.43
CA GLU A 33 -8.53 2.89 8.36
C GLU A 33 -8.95 2.80 9.84
N MET A 34 -10.25 2.81 10.13
CA MET A 34 -10.77 2.65 11.49
C MET A 34 -10.35 1.32 12.14
N TYR A 35 -10.30 0.23 11.37
CA TYR A 35 -9.97 -1.08 11.92
C TYR A 35 -8.58 -1.59 11.54
N GLY A 36 -7.94 -1.01 10.50
CA GLY A 36 -6.73 -1.56 9.91
C GLY A 36 -5.63 -1.86 10.94
N MET A 37 -5.27 -0.87 11.74
CA MET A 37 -4.28 -1.02 12.81
C MET A 37 -4.78 -1.83 14.01
N LEU A 38 -6.09 -1.88 14.22
CA LEU A 38 -6.72 -2.53 15.39
C LEU A 38 -7.10 -4.00 15.12
N LEU A 39 -7.00 -4.49 13.88
CA LEU A 39 -7.38 -5.85 13.52
C LEU A 39 -6.67 -6.93 14.34
N PRO A 40 -5.35 -6.85 14.64
CA PRO A 40 -4.68 -7.82 15.50
C PRO A 40 -5.27 -7.87 16.91
N LEU A 41 -5.73 -6.73 17.44
CA LEU A 41 -6.36 -6.62 18.76
C LEU A 41 -7.77 -7.19 18.75
N TYR A 42 -8.51 -7.02 17.67
CA TYR A 42 -9.80 -7.68 17.49
C TYR A 42 -9.67 -9.21 17.47
N LEU A 43 -8.66 -9.76 16.78
CA LEU A 43 -8.37 -11.19 16.80
C LEU A 43 -8.06 -11.66 18.23
N LYS A 44 -7.32 -10.87 19.00
CA LYS A 44 -7.03 -11.14 20.41
C LYS A 44 -8.30 -11.13 21.27
N GLU A 45 -9.22 -10.18 21.05
CA GLU A 45 -10.53 -10.16 21.72
C GLU A 45 -11.35 -11.42 21.43
N LEU A 46 -11.20 -11.98 20.22
CA LEU A 46 -11.77 -13.27 19.81
C LEU A 46 -10.92 -14.47 20.31
N ASN A 47 -10.09 -14.28 21.33
CA ASN A 47 -9.25 -15.29 22.00
C ASN A 47 -8.17 -15.92 21.08
N ALA A 48 -7.68 -15.21 20.07
CA ALA A 48 -6.52 -15.65 19.31
C ALA A 48 -5.23 -15.48 20.14
N SER A 49 -4.37 -16.50 20.19
CA SER A 49 -3.00 -16.37 20.69
C SER A 49 -2.14 -15.56 19.71
N VAL A 50 -0.97 -15.11 20.15
CA VAL A 50 -0.04 -14.38 19.29
C VAL A 50 0.38 -15.25 18.09
N ALA A 51 0.63 -16.55 18.29
CA ALA A 51 0.93 -17.47 17.19
C ALA A 51 -0.23 -17.59 16.19
N GLN A 52 -1.47 -17.61 16.68
CA GLN A 52 -2.67 -17.64 15.82
C GLN A 52 -2.86 -16.33 15.07
N ILE A 53 -2.56 -15.18 15.67
CA ILE A 53 -2.55 -13.88 14.97
C ILE A 53 -1.51 -13.89 13.86
N GLY A 54 -0.29 -14.37 14.12
CA GLY A 54 0.73 -14.51 13.08
C GLY A 54 0.29 -15.44 11.94
N LEU A 55 -0.31 -16.58 12.28
CA LEU A 55 -0.86 -17.54 11.30
C LEU A 55 -1.98 -16.89 10.46
N PHE A 56 -2.88 -16.16 11.12
CA PHE A 56 -3.96 -15.43 10.45
C PHE A 56 -3.42 -14.48 9.38
N PHE A 57 -2.43 -13.65 9.72
CA PHE A 57 -1.86 -12.72 8.75
C PHE A 57 -1.04 -13.42 7.66
N THR A 58 -0.39 -14.53 7.96
CA THR A 58 0.26 -15.38 6.96
C THR A 58 -0.73 -15.88 5.92
N ILE A 59 -1.84 -16.49 6.36
CA ILE A 59 -2.87 -17.00 5.45
C ILE A 59 -3.55 -15.86 4.68
N SER A 60 -3.84 -14.73 5.35
CA SER A 60 -4.48 -13.58 4.69
C SER A 60 -3.64 -12.93 3.60
N GLN A 61 -2.32 -13.12 3.59
CA GLN A 61 -1.46 -12.67 2.49
C GLN A 61 -1.49 -13.60 1.26
N ILE A 62 -1.81 -14.89 1.44
CA ILE A 62 -1.91 -15.83 0.32
C ILE A 62 -3.12 -15.52 -0.57
N ILE A 63 -4.24 -15.15 0.04
CA ILE A 63 -5.51 -14.91 -0.67
C ILE A 63 -5.38 -13.83 -1.76
N PRO A 64 -4.81 -12.63 -1.47
CA PRO A 64 -4.61 -11.61 -2.48
C PRO A 64 -3.72 -12.05 -3.64
N LEU A 65 -2.69 -12.85 -3.40
CA LEU A 65 -1.79 -13.34 -4.45
C LEU A 65 -2.51 -14.18 -5.49
N VAL A 66 -3.48 -15.02 -5.04
CA VAL A 66 -4.29 -15.84 -5.94
C VAL A 66 -5.34 -15.00 -6.66
N VAL A 67 -6.02 -14.10 -5.94
CA VAL A 67 -7.15 -13.33 -6.47
C VAL A 67 -6.70 -12.16 -7.34
N GLN A 68 -5.52 -11.58 -7.10
CA GLN A 68 -5.03 -10.40 -7.82
C GLN A 68 -4.82 -10.65 -9.32
N ILE A 69 -4.40 -11.87 -9.68
CA ILE A 69 -4.24 -12.29 -11.08
C ILE A 69 -5.60 -12.25 -11.80
N LEU A 70 -6.66 -12.69 -11.12
CA LEU A 70 -8.02 -12.68 -11.66
C LEU A 70 -8.64 -11.28 -11.68
N GLY A 71 -8.32 -10.45 -10.69
CA GLY A 71 -8.90 -9.12 -10.51
C GLY A 71 -8.55 -8.14 -11.63
N GLY A 72 -7.32 -8.15 -12.11
CA GLY A 72 -6.90 -7.35 -13.26
C GLY A 72 -7.69 -7.69 -14.52
N TRP A 73 -7.85 -8.98 -14.79
CA TRP A 73 -8.64 -9.46 -15.94
C TRP A 73 -10.12 -9.08 -15.84
N VAL A 74 -10.72 -9.27 -14.67
CA VAL A 74 -12.12 -8.89 -14.43
C VAL A 74 -12.31 -7.39 -14.62
N SER A 75 -11.35 -6.57 -14.14
CA SER A 75 -11.36 -5.12 -14.32
C SER A 75 -11.36 -4.70 -15.80
N ASP A 76 -10.53 -5.35 -16.61
CA ASP A 76 -10.42 -5.03 -18.03
C ASP A 76 -11.65 -5.53 -18.84
N SER A 77 -12.27 -6.64 -18.43
CA SER A 77 -13.43 -7.22 -19.12
C SER A 77 -14.76 -6.56 -18.75
N LEU A 78 -14.96 -6.16 -17.49
CA LEU A 78 -16.21 -5.54 -17.01
C LEU A 78 -16.24 -4.02 -17.17
N GLY A 79 -15.09 -3.40 -17.36
CA GLY A 79 -14.91 -1.95 -17.33
C GLY A 79 -14.71 -1.39 -15.90
N ARG A 80 -14.03 -0.24 -15.81
CA ARG A 80 -13.49 0.32 -14.55
C ARG A 80 -14.54 0.50 -13.45
N LEU A 81 -15.63 1.24 -13.73
CA LEU A 81 -16.66 1.54 -12.73
C LEU A 81 -17.46 0.32 -12.29
N ARG A 82 -17.71 -0.64 -13.19
CA ARG A 82 -18.38 -1.90 -12.82
C ARG A 82 -17.50 -2.74 -11.91
N SER A 83 -16.21 -2.86 -12.21
CA SER A 83 -15.25 -3.58 -11.35
C SER A 83 -15.15 -2.94 -9.96
N ILE A 84 -15.13 -1.60 -9.88
CA ILE A 84 -15.15 -0.87 -8.62
C ILE A 84 -16.46 -1.14 -7.85
N ALA A 85 -17.60 -1.16 -8.53
CA ALA A 85 -18.89 -1.45 -7.91
C ALA A 85 -18.95 -2.88 -7.36
N PHE A 86 -18.53 -3.90 -8.13
CA PHE A 86 -18.47 -5.29 -7.67
C PHE A 86 -17.48 -5.46 -6.50
N GLY A 87 -16.29 -4.88 -6.61
CA GLY A 87 -15.32 -4.86 -5.51
C GLY A 87 -15.86 -4.19 -4.26
N SER A 88 -16.66 -3.11 -4.41
CA SER A 88 -17.28 -2.44 -3.26
C SER A 88 -18.39 -3.28 -2.61
N VAL A 89 -19.14 -4.05 -3.38
CA VAL A 89 -20.12 -5.01 -2.82
C VAL A 89 -19.38 -6.10 -2.03
N ALA A 90 -18.30 -6.66 -2.58
CA ALA A 90 -17.46 -7.63 -1.86
C ALA A 90 -16.89 -7.00 -0.56
N GLY A 91 -16.51 -5.73 -0.58
CA GLY A 91 -16.03 -5.02 0.60
C GLY A 91 -17.09 -4.90 1.71
N ASN A 92 -18.38 -4.78 1.39
CA ASN A 92 -19.43 -4.85 2.41
C ASN A 92 -19.48 -6.23 3.08
N LEU A 93 -19.27 -7.31 2.32
CA LEU A 93 -19.22 -8.66 2.87
C LEU A 93 -17.99 -8.85 3.79
N THR A 94 -16.92 -8.10 3.59
CA THR A 94 -15.78 -8.04 4.53
C THR A 94 -16.24 -7.63 5.92
N PHE A 95 -16.98 -6.52 6.02
CA PHE A 95 -17.48 -6.01 7.30
C PHE A 95 -18.51 -6.96 7.92
N VAL A 96 -19.40 -7.54 7.12
CA VAL A 96 -20.35 -8.57 7.60
C VAL A 96 -19.59 -9.74 8.21
N GLY A 97 -18.55 -10.25 7.52
CA GLY A 97 -17.70 -11.31 8.03
C GLY A 97 -16.99 -10.95 9.33
N PHE A 98 -16.57 -9.69 9.50
CA PHE A 98 -15.92 -9.23 10.74
C PHE A 98 -16.93 -9.02 11.88
N ILE A 99 -18.04 -8.33 11.66
CA ILE A 99 -19.04 -7.99 12.69
C ILE A 99 -19.66 -9.24 13.31
N PHE A 100 -19.97 -10.23 12.48
CA PHE A 100 -20.64 -11.46 12.92
C PHE A 100 -19.66 -12.61 13.23
N ALA A 101 -18.34 -12.35 13.25
CA ALA A 101 -17.35 -13.38 13.58
C ALA A 101 -17.53 -13.88 15.02
N PRO A 102 -17.83 -15.18 15.24
CA PRO A 102 -17.88 -15.76 16.58
C PRO A 102 -16.49 -16.12 17.12
N THR A 103 -15.53 -16.36 16.23
CA THR A 103 -14.15 -16.70 16.54
C THR A 103 -13.19 -16.04 15.55
N TRP A 104 -11.90 -15.98 15.89
CA TRP A 104 -10.89 -15.37 15.02
C TRP A 104 -10.78 -16.05 13.63
N GLN A 105 -11.07 -17.34 13.52
CA GLN A 105 -11.05 -18.06 12.23
C GLN A 105 -12.13 -17.52 11.27
N TRP A 106 -13.29 -17.14 11.78
CA TRP A 106 -14.37 -16.56 10.97
C TRP A 106 -14.00 -15.21 10.36
N VAL A 107 -13.10 -14.45 11.01
CA VAL A 107 -12.57 -13.19 10.45
C VAL A 107 -11.85 -13.44 9.12
N MET A 108 -11.31 -14.65 8.88
CA MET A 108 -10.70 -15.03 7.61
C MET A 108 -11.68 -14.94 6.43
N SER A 109 -12.97 -15.20 6.66
CA SER A 109 -13.99 -15.04 5.61
C SER A 109 -14.10 -13.59 5.14
N GLY A 110 -14.03 -12.63 6.08
CA GLY A 110 -13.97 -11.21 5.74
C GLY A 110 -12.68 -10.85 4.99
N MET A 111 -11.53 -11.41 5.38
CA MET A 111 -10.26 -11.20 4.66
C MET A 111 -10.32 -11.72 3.22
N PHE A 112 -11.02 -12.82 2.96
CA PHE A 112 -11.26 -13.32 1.61
C PHE A 112 -11.99 -12.27 0.74
N PHE A 113 -13.10 -11.72 1.24
CA PHE A 113 -13.82 -10.65 0.53
C PHE A 113 -12.99 -9.36 0.42
N SER A 114 -12.18 -9.02 1.42
CA SER A 114 -11.24 -7.90 1.36
C SER A 114 -10.20 -8.08 0.25
N ALA A 115 -9.72 -9.31 0.01
CA ALA A 115 -8.79 -9.60 -1.08
C ALA A 115 -9.46 -9.40 -2.45
N ILE A 116 -10.71 -9.86 -2.63
CA ILE A 116 -11.51 -9.61 -3.85
C ILE A 116 -11.67 -8.11 -4.06
N THR A 117 -12.02 -7.38 -3.01
CA THR A 117 -12.17 -5.92 -3.04
C THR A 117 -10.92 -5.24 -3.56
N ARG A 118 -9.77 -5.55 -2.97
CA ARG A 118 -8.49 -4.94 -3.35
C ARG A 118 -8.08 -5.28 -4.78
N SER A 119 -8.29 -6.52 -5.21
CA SER A 119 -7.94 -6.96 -6.56
C SER A 119 -8.77 -6.29 -7.66
N LEU A 120 -10.03 -5.96 -7.38
CA LEU A 120 -10.93 -5.31 -8.33
C LEU A 120 -10.82 -3.78 -8.30
N ILE A 121 -10.73 -3.19 -7.11
CA ILE A 121 -10.73 -1.73 -6.95
C ILE A 121 -9.37 -1.13 -7.31
N GLY A 122 -8.25 -1.71 -6.84
CA GLY A 122 -6.92 -1.11 -6.98
C GLY A 122 -6.55 -0.74 -8.42
N PRO A 123 -6.51 -1.69 -9.36
CA PRO A 123 -6.20 -1.40 -10.76
C PRO A 123 -7.21 -0.45 -11.41
N SER A 124 -8.51 -0.68 -11.14
CA SER A 124 -9.59 0.11 -11.71
C SER A 124 -9.58 1.56 -11.23
N PHE A 125 -9.15 1.81 -9.99
CA PHE A 125 -9.09 3.12 -9.37
C PHE A 125 -8.12 4.05 -10.10
N SER A 126 -6.88 3.63 -10.24
CA SER A 126 -5.84 4.43 -10.91
C SER A 126 -6.16 4.65 -12.40
N ALA A 127 -6.66 3.61 -13.09
CA ALA A 127 -7.09 3.73 -14.47
C ALA A 127 -8.26 4.71 -14.63
N PHE A 128 -9.27 4.66 -13.77
CA PHE A 128 -10.42 5.58 -13.81
C PHE A 128 -9.98 7.03 -13.60
N ILE A 129 -9.10 7.32 -12.64
CA ILE A 129 -8.56 8.67 -12.46
C ILE A 129 -7.82 9.14 -13.71
N ALA A 130 -6.98 8.28 -14.30
CA ALA A 130 -6.23 8.61 -15.50
C ALA A 130 -7.12 8.90 -16.70
N GLU A 131 -8.21 8.14 -16.88
CA GLU A 131 -9.17 8.28 -17.97
C GLU A 131 -10.07 9.53 -17.82
N GLN A 132 -10.43 9.88 -16.58
CA GLN A 132 -11.31 11.02 -16.27
C GLN A 132 -10.57 12.37 -16.12
N SER A 133 -9.24 12.34 -16.10
CA SER A 133 -8.39 13.51 -15.92
C SER A 133 -7.84 13.98 -17.27
N ALA A 134 -7.97 15.28 -17.58
CA ALA A 134 -7.25 15.87 -18.70
C ALA A 134 -5.74 15.67 -18.53
N GLU A 135 -5.02 15.35 -19.60
CA GLU A 135 -3.60 15.02 -19.58
C GLU A 135 -2.76 16.08 -18.83
N LYS A 136 -3.01 17.36 -19.11
CA LYS A 136 -2.36 18.50 -18.44
C LYS A 136 -2.61 18.59 -16.92
N ASN A 137 -3.68 17.98 -16.40
CA ASN A 137 -4.11 18.06 -15.01
C ASN A 137 -3.94 16.73 -14.27
N ARG A 138 -3.61 15.63 -14.96
CA ARG A 138 -3.58 14.27 -14.40
C ARG A 138 -2.71 14.16 -13.15
N ALA A 139 -1.49 14.69 -13.18
CA ALA A 139 -0.59 14.68 -12.03
C ALA A 139 -1.18 15.41 -10.81
N ARG A 140 -1.88 16.54 -11.03
CA ARG A 140 -2.55 17.27 -9.93
C ARG A 140 -3.70 16.49 -9.34
N VAL A 141 -4.48 15.79 -10.15
CA VAL A 141 -5.60 14.95 -9.69
C VAL A 141 -5.10 13.77 -8.87
N PHE A 142 -4.04 13.09 -9.31
CA PHE A 142 -3.40 12.05 -8.50
C PHE A 142 -2.85 12.61 -7.18
N GLY A 143 -2.18 13.76 -7.19
CA GLY A 143 -1.69 14.42 -5.98
C GLY A 143 -2.81 14.77 -4.98
N ILE A 144 -3.98 15.22 -5.49
CA ILE A 144 -5.17 15.44 -4.64
C ILE A 144 -5.65 14.10 -4.05
N SER A 145 -5.73 13.05 -4.87
CA SER A 145 -6.13 11.73 -4.41
C SER A 145 -5.22 11.22 -3.30
N ASP A 146 -3.90 11.32 -3.46
CA ASP A 146 -2.91 10.89 -2.47
C ASP A 146 -3.03 11.72 -1.18
N THR A 147 -3.25 13.04 -1.30
CA THR A 147 -3.49 13.91 -0.13
C THR A 147 -4.75 13.50 0.63
N LEU A 148 -5.83 13.16 -0.08
CA LEU A 148 -7.07 12.68 0.54
C LEU A 148 -6.86 11.34 1.27
N PHE A 149 -6.06 10.43 0.72
CA PHE A 149 -5.68 9.19 1.41
C PHE A 149 -4.90 9.46 2.71
N MET A 150 -3.97 10.41 2.67
CA MET A 150 -3.22 10.79 3.88
C MET A 150 -4.14 11.40 4.96
N ILE A 151 -5.10 12.25 4.56
CA ILE A 151 -6.10 12.82 5.51
C ILE A 151 -6.96 11.72 6.12
N VAL A 152 -7.39 10.75 5.33
CA VAL A 152 -8.14 9.58 5.83
C VAL A 152 -7.32 8.77 6.83
N GLY A 153 -6.02 8.58 6.59
CA GLY A 153 -5.09 7.96 7.52
C GLY A 153 -4.89 8.75 8.83
N VAL A 154 -5.14 10.07 8.82
CA VAL A 154 -5.13 10.88 10.05
C VAL A 154 -6.42 10.74 10.85
N VAL A 155 -7.58 10.66 10.17
CA VAL A 155 -8.90 10.68 10.82
C VAL A 155 -9.40 9.29 11.20
N GLY A 156 -9.17 8.29 10.35
CA GLY A 156 -9.71 6.94 10.51
C GLY A 156 -9.26 6.22 11.79
N PRO A 157 -7.96 6.09 12.06
CA PRO A 157 -7.47 5.32 13.19
C PRO A 157 -7.94 5.83 14.57
N PRO A 158 -7.89 7.14 14.91
CA PRO A 158 -8.38 7.61 16.21
C PRO A 158 -9.89 7.47 16.35
N LEU A 159 -10.65 7.63 15.27
CA LEU A 159 -12.09 7.37 15.28
C LEU A 159 -12.38 5.90 15.59
N GLY A 160 -11.65 4.98 14.94
CA GLY A 160 -11.72 3.55 15.20
C GLY A 160 -11.33 3.20 16.64
N GLY A 161 -10.20 3.74 17.11
CA GLY A 161 -9.73 3.53 18.48
C GLY A 161 -10.72 4.01 19.53
N TYR A 162 -11.26 5.21 19.37
CA TYR A 162 -12.28 5.76 20.28
C TYR A 162 -13.53 4.88 20.34
N LEU A 163 -14.05 4.46 19.18
CA LEU A 163 -15.25 3.62 19.13
C LEU A 163 -15.00 2.22 19.69
N ALA A 164 -13.83 1.66 19.48
CA ALA A 164 -13.45 0.37 20.02
C ALA A 164 -13.32 0.41 21.55
N ASP A 165 -12.71 1.46 22.11
CA ASP A 165 -12.60 1.64 23.56
C ASP A 165 -13.96 1.88 24.23
N ALA A 166 -14.80 2.76 23.63
CA ALA A 166 -16.04 3.20 24.25
C ALA A 166 -17.18 2.19 24.08
N TYR A 167 -17.23 1.47 22.94
CA TYR A 167 -18.39 0.65 22.55
C TYR A 167 -18.03 -0.76 22.10
N GLY A 168 -16.73 -1.11 22.06
CA GLY A 168 -16.23 -2.40 21.60
C GLY A 168 -16.09 -2.51 20.08
N PHE A 169 -15.34 -3.54 19.66
CA PHE A 169 -14.98 -3.74 18.25
C PHE A 169 -16.17 -3.91 17.30
N ARG A 170 -17.23 -4.61 17.74
CA ARG A 170 -18.39 -4.86 16.87
C ARG A 170 -19.11 -3.58 16.47
N ILE A 171 -19.27 -2.64 17.42
CA ILE A 171 -19.91 -1.33 17.15
C ILE A 171 -18.97 -0.49 16.29
N MET A 172 -17.67 -0.46 16.59
CA MET A 172 -16.69 0.21 15.75
C MET A 172 -16.73 -0.30 14.30
N LEU A 173 -16.75 -1.62 14.10
CA LEU A 173 -16.85 -2.23 12.76
C LEU A 173 -18.20 -1.94 12.07
N ALA A 174 -19.29 -1.84 12.82
CA ALA A 174 -20.60 -1.45 12.26
C ALA A 174 -20.59 0.00 11.78
N VAL A 175 -19.98 0.92 12.54
CA VAL A 175 -19.81 2.33 12.10
C VAL A 175 -18.88 2.41 10.89
N ALA A 176 -17.77 1.69 10.90
CA ALA A 176 -16.85 1.59 9.77
C ALA A 176 -17.56 1.04 8.52
N TRP A 177 -18.43 0.04 8.70
CA TRP A 177 -19.28 -0.48 7.63
C TRP A 177 -20.23 0.57 7.07
N LEU A 178 -20.86 1.40 7.91
CA LEU A 178 -21.75 2.48 7.45
C LEU A 178 -21.01 3.47 6.53
N PHE A 179 -19.79 3.88 6.90
CA PHE A 179 -18.96 4.71 6.03
C PHE A 179 -18.65 4.00 4.70
N TYR A 180 -18.24 2.74 4.75
CA TYR A 180 -17.93 1.97 3.56
C TYR A 180 -19.17 1.75 2.68
N PHE A 181 -20.31 1.45 3.29
CA PHE A 181 -21.58 1.27 2.62
C PHE A 181 -22.05 2.54 1.89
N GLY A 182 -21.91 3.71 2.54
CA GLY A 182 -22.16 5.00 1.89
C GLY A 182 -21.32 5.21 0.65
N GLY A 183 -20.02 4.91 0.73
CA GLY A 183 -19.12 4.91 -0.42
C GLY A 183 -19.55 3.92 -1.51
N THR A 184 -20.03 2.74 -1.13
CA THR A 184 -20.52 1.72 -2.06
C THR A 184 -21.75 2.18 -2.82
N ILE A 185 -22.71 2.83 -2.15
CA ILE A 185 -23.92 3.37 -2.80
C ILE A 185 -23.52 4.34 -3.92
N ILE A 186 -22.60 5.26 -3.64
CA ILE A 186 -22.12 6.23 -4.63
C ILE A 186 -21.45 5.49 -5.81
N ARG A 187 -20.55 4.55 -5.56
CA ARG A 187 -19.83 3.78 -6.59
C ARG A 187 -20.77 2.94 -7.47
N VAL A 188 -21.77 2.30 -6.88
CA VAL A 188 -22.79 1.52 -7.61
C VAL A 188 -23.68 2.45 -8.44
N SER A 189 -24.08 3.61 -7.92
CA SER A 189 -24.88 4.57 -8.67
C SER A 189 -24.10 5.12 -9.88
N MET A 190 -22.82 5.42 -9.72
CA MET A 190 -21.93 5.84 -10.81
C MET A 190 -21.81 4.76 -11.89
N ALA A 191 -21.61 3.50 -11.49
CA ALA A 191 -21.52 2.38 -12.42
C ALA A 191 -22.80 2.17 -13.23
N ARG A 192 -23.98 2.33 -12.60
CA ARG A 192 -25.28 2.24 -13.29
C ARG A 192 -25.49 3.38 -14.31
N THR A 193 -25.04 4.58 -13.98
CA THR A 193 -25.15 5.75 -14.88
C THR A 193 -24.21 5.63 -16.08
N ALA A 194 -22.98 5.17 -15.87
CA ALA A 194 -21.99 4.97 -16.92
C ALA A 194 -22.32 3.80 -17.86
N ALA A 195 -23.05 2.78 -17.38
CA ALA A 195 -23.43 1.62 -18.19
C ALA A 195 -24.27 1.96 -19.42
N ARG A 196 -24.82 3.18 -19.48
CA ARG A 196 -25.60 3.69 -20.62
C ARG A 196 -24.75 4.31 -21.74
N GLY A 197 -23.44 4.42 -21.59
CA GLY A 197 -22.61 5.22 -22.51
C GLY A 197 -21.34 4.60 -23.06
N HIS A 198 -20.84 3.44 -22.58
CA HIS A 198 -19.55 2.89 -23.02
C HIS A 198 -19.59 1.37 -23.18
N GLU A 199 -19.30 0.89 -24.37
CA GLU A 199 -18.95 -0.51 -24.61
C GLU A 199 -17.54 -0.76 -24.10
N ALA A 200 -17.39 -1.69 -23.14
CA ALA A 200 -16.08 -2.18 -22.70
C ALA A 200 -15.45 -2.94 -23.88
N ASN A 201 -14.26 -2.53 -24.27
CA ASN A 201 -13.49 -3.26 -25.28
C ASN A 201 -12.67 -4.34 -24.54
N PRO A 202 -13.10 -5.61 -24.53
CA PRO A 202 -12.46 -6.64 -23.72
C PRO A 202 -11.09 -6.96 -24.31
N GLN A 203 -10.04 -6.54 -23.65
CA GLN A 203 -8.70 -7.04 -23.97
C GLN A 203 -8.62 -8.52 -23.59
N LYS A 204 -8.37 -9.37 -24.60
CA LYS A 204 -8.20 -10.82 -24.38
C LYS A 204 -6.95 -11.06 -23.54
N LEU A 205 -7.13 -11.65 -22.37
CA LEU A 205 -6.01 -12.22 -21.62
C LEU A 205 -5.31 -13.27 -22.46
N SER A 206 -4.02 -13.05 -22.69
CA SER A 206 -3.15 -14.07 -23.26
C SER A 206 -2.27 -14.63 -22.15
N LEU A 207 -2.36 -15.96 -21.92
CA LEU A 207 -1.42 -16.69 -21.08
C LEU A 207 0.03 -16.48 -21.52
N GLY A 208 0.23 -16.20 -22.82
CA GLY A 208 1.52 -15.81 -23.36
C GLY A 208 2.06 -14.50 -22.78
N ASN A 209 1.19 -13.49 -22.61
CA ASN A 209 1.58 -12.23 -22.00
C ASN A 209 1.93 -12.38 -20.50
N LEU A 210 1.22 -13.23 -19.78
CA LEU A 210 1.53 -13.54 -18.39
C LEU A 210 2.92 -14.22 -18.28
N ARG A 211 3.19 -15.22 -19.09
CA ARG A 211 4.49 -15.92 -19.14
C ARG A 211 5.63 -14.98 -19.54
N SER A 212 5.40 -14.11 -20.53
CA SER A 212 6.37 -13.11 -20.97
C SER A 212 6.67 -12.11 -19.88
N ASN A 213 5.65 -11.60 -19.17
CA ASN A 213 5.81 -10.69 -18.05
C ASN A 213 6.58 -11.35 -16.90
N LEU A 214 6.24 -12.59 -16.52
CA LEU A 214 6.97 -13.34 -15.50
C LEU A 214 8.43 -13.59 -15.93
N GLY A 215 8.68 -13.91 -17.19
CA GLY A 215 10.04 -14.05 -17.73
C GLY A 215 10.84 -12.73 -17.64
N ALA A 216 10.23 -11.61 -18.02
CA ALA A 216 10.83 -10.28 -17.89
C ALA A 216 11.11 -9.92 -16.43
N MET A 217 10.22 -10.29 -15.51
CA MET A 217 10.40 -10.13 -14.07
C MET A 217 11.63 -10.90 -13.56
N VAL A 218 11.74 -12.17 -13.91
CA VAL A 218 12.89 -12.99 -13.53
C VAL A 218 14.18 -12.44 -14.16
N GLY A 219 14.11 -11.99 -15.42
CA GLY A 219 15.23 -11.33 -16.10
C GLY A 219 15.72 -10.08 -15.37
N LEU A 220 14.81 -9.23 -14.89
CA LEU A 220 15.15 -8.05 -14.09
C LEU A 220 15.78 -8.42 -12.73
N LEU A 221 15.28 -9.47 -12.07
CA LEU A 221 15.84 -9.99 -10.82
C LEU A 221 17.28 -10.51 -11.00
N LEU A 222 17.55 -11.17 -12.12
CA LEU A 222 18.84 -11.80 -12.42
C LEU A 222 19.82 -10.87 -13.14
N SER A 223 19.43 -9.65 -13.51
CA SER A 223 20.27 -8.69 -14.24
C SER A 223 21.55 -8.26 -13.52
N GLY A 224 21.63 -8.51 -12.19
CA GLY A 224 22.79 -8.15 -11.35
C GLY A 224 22.98 -6.64 -11.15
N GLY A 225 22.13 -5.80 -11.76
CA GLY A 225 22.22 -4.35 -11.73
C GLY A 225 21.59 -3.70 -10.50
N LEU A 226 21.39 -2.39 -10.59
CA LEU A 226 20.78 -1.56 -9.54
C LEU A 226 19.43 -2.12 -9.09
N ILE A 227 18.58 -2.58 -10.02
CA ILE A 227 17.24 -3.10 -9.75
C ILE A 227 17.30 -4.37 -8.90
N THR A 228 18.22 -5.27 -9.19
CA THR A 228 18.42 -6.47 -8.38
C THR A 228 18.75 -6.12 -6.93
N TRP A 229 19.63 -5.15 -6.72
CA TRP A 229 19.97 -4.70 -5.37
C TRP A 229 18.82 -3.99 -4.66
N VAL A 230 18.04 -3.19 -5.39
CA VAL A 230 16.82 -2.55 -4.86
C VAL A 230 15.84 -3.61 -4.41
N LEU A 231 15.56 -4.62 -5.24
CA LEU A 231 14.63 -5.71 -4.92
C LEU A 231 15.11 -6.56 -3.72
N ILE A 232 16.40 -6.91 -3.66
CA ILE A 232 16.95 -7.68 -2.53
C ILE A 232 16.83 -6.87 -1.24
N THR A 233 17.24 -5.60 -1.26
CA THR A 233 17.28 -4.74 -0.07
C THR A 233 15.88 -4.45 0.45
N ASP A 234 14.95 -4.10 -0.44
CA ASP A 234 13.55 -3.86 -0.11
C ASP A 234 12.86 -5.15 0.33
N GLY A 235 13.19 -6.27 -0.31
CA GLY A 235 12.70 -7.58 0.08
C GLY A 235 13.08 -8.00 1.49
N VAL A 236 14.34 -7.81 1.86
CA VAL A 236 14.81 -8.10 3.22
C VAL A 236 14.08 -7.22 4.24
N ARG A 237 13.89 -5.94 3.93
CA ARG A 237 13.14 -5.01 4.79
C ARG A 237 11.67 -5.43 4.92
N ASP A 238 11.01 -5.72 3.82
CA ASP A 238 9.59 -6.09 3.83
C ASP A 238 9.34 -7.40 4.56
N ILE A 239 10.21 -8.41 4.41
CA ILE A 239 10.17 -9.64 5.19
C ILE A 239 10.29 -9.32 6.67
N ALA A 240 11.27 -8.51 7.04
CA ALA A 240 11.53 -8.15 8.43
C ALA A 240 10.38 -7.32 9.02
N PHE A 241 9.81 -6.37 8.26
CA PHE A 241 8.66 -5.59 8.70
C PHE A 241 7.40 -6.45 8.82
N SER A 242 7.15 -7.36 7.89
CA SER A 242 6.03 -8.31 7.95
C SER A 242 6.12 -9.24 9.17
N LEU A 243 7.34 -9.51 9.64
CA LEU A 243 7.60 -10.33 10.83
C LEU A 243 7.10 -9.64 12.12
N SER A 244 7.19 -8.32 12.22
CA SER A 244 6.88 -7.55 13.43
C SER A 244 5.66 -6.62 13.31
N GLY A 245 5.33 -6.13 12.12
CA GLY A 245 4.37 -5.06 11.93
C GLY A 245 2.98 -5.35 12.51
N ASN A 246 2.45 -6.56 12.27
CA ASN A 246 1.16 -6.99 12.80
C ASN A 246 1.18 -7.24 14.33
N LEU A 247 2.36 -7.35 14.92
CA LEU A 247 2.53 -7.56 16.37
C LEU A 247 2.70 -6.25 17.14
N MET A 248 2.97 -5.11 16.46
CA MET A 248 3.11 -3.81 17.12
C MET A 248 1.89 -3.41 17.95
N PRO A 249 0.64 -3.47 17.42
CA PRO A 249 -0.54 -3.15 18.21
C PRO A 249 -0.71 -4.08 19.42
N VAL A 250 -0.38 -5.37 19.26
CA VAL A 250 -0.42 -6.34 20.35
C VAL A 250 0.61 -6.00 21.45
N TYR A 251 1.82 -5.56 21.05
CA TYR A 251 2.85 -5.11 21.99
C TYR A 251 2.41 -3.85 22.75
N LEU A 252 1.83 -2.88 22.06
CA LEU A 252 1.33 -1.64 22.65
C LEU A 252 0.25 -1.91 23.70
N ASP A 253 -0.66 -2.83 23.42
CA ASP A 253 -1.73 -3.20 24.34
C ASP A 253 -1.22 -4.05 25.51
N GLN A 254 -0.49 -5.15 25.26
CA GLN A 254 -0.09 -6.11 26.31
C GLN A 254 1.07 -5.61 27.17
N ILE A 255 2.03 -4.92 26.59
CA ILE A 255 3.29 -4.54 27.24
C ILE A 255 3.34 -3.04 27.46
N GLY A 256 2.87 -2.26 26.48
CA GLY A 256 2.80 -0.82 26.54
C GLY A 256 1.67 -0.27 27.41
N GLY A 257 0.63 -1.08 27.70
CA GLY A 257 -0.56 -0.68 28.45
C GLY A 257 -1.37 0.42 27.78
N MET A 258 -1.33 0.49 26.44
CA MET A 258 -2.04 1.49 25.65
C MET A 258 -3.49 1.09 25.43
N THR A 259 -4.41 2.06 25.52
CA THR A 259 -5.80 1.87 25.11
C THR A 259 -5.93 1.85 23.59
N PHE A 260 -7.04 1.31 23.07
CA PHE A 260 -7.28 1.29 21.61
C PHE A 260 -7.35 2.70 21.02
N GLN A 261 -7.89 3.66 21.77
CA GLN A 261 -7.90 5.07 21.39
C GLN A 261 -6.48 5.63 21.25
N GLN A 262 -5.60 5.35 22.22
CA GLN A 262 -4.20 5.79 22.17
C GLN A 262 -3.48 5.17 20.97
N ILE A 263 -3.70 3.87 20.71
CA ILE A 263 -3.15 3.20 19.54
C ILE A 263 -3.67 3.85 18.24
N GLY A 264 -4.95 4.20 18.18
CA GLY A 264 -5.51 4.95 17.04
C GLY A 264 -4.83 6.30 16.83
N TRP A 265 -4.56 7.06 17.89
CA TRP A 265 -3.82 8.32 17.78
C TRP A 265 -2.40 8.17 17.27
N LEU A 266 -1.72 7.05 17.59
CA LEU A 266 -0.40 6.75 17.03
C LEU A 266 -0.47 6.62 15.51
N GLY A 267 -1.52 5.99 14.96
CA GLY A 267 -1.75 5.92 13.51
C GLY A 267 -1.86 7.31 12.85
N SER A 268 -2.56 8.24 13.51
CA SER A 268 -2.63 9.64 13.03
C SER A 268 -1.28 10.34 13.06
N ILE A 269 -0.51 10.14 14.12
CA ILE A 269 0.84 10.73 14.25
C ILE A 269 1.73 10.22 13.12
N PHE A 270 1.72 8.92 12.84
CA PHE A 270 2.43 8.36 11.70
C PHE A 270 2.05 9.05 10.39
N SER A 271 0.75 9.16 10.09
CA SER A 271 0.23 9.75 8.84
C SER A 271 0.59 11.23 8.70
N VAL A 272 0.51 12.00 9.80
CA VAL A 272 0.88 13.42 9.81
C VAL A 272 2.37 13.60 9.52
N PHE A 273 3.24 12.86 10.20
CA PHE A 273 4.68 12.99 10.00
C PHE A 273 5.12 12.47 8.62
N MET A 274 4.49 11.41 8.12
CA MET A 274 4.69 10.94 6.74
C MET A 274 4.31 12.05 5.74
N MET A 275 3.13 12.67 5.89
CA MET A 275 2.66 13.74 5.02
C MET A 275 3.60 14.96 5.04
N LEU A 276 4.05 15.37 6.22
CA LEU A 276 4.93 16.54 6.38
C LEU A 276 6.29 16.35 5.69
N VAL A 277 6.83 15.13 5.70
CA VAL A 277 8.17 14.89 5.18
C VAL A 277 8.19 14.45 3.71
N THR A 278 7.10 13.90 3.17
CA THR A 278 7.07 13.36 1.80
C THR A 278 7.48 14.41 0.75
N MET A 279 6.98 15.64 0.86
CA MET A 279 7.30 16.72 -0.07
C MET A 279 8.76 17.20 0.04
N PRO A 280 9.29 17.55 1.24
CA PRO A 280 10.70 17.86 1.43
C PRO A 280 11.64 16.71 1.00
N ALA A 281 11.26 15.46 1.26
CA ALA A 281 12.05 14.29 0.88
C ALA A 281 12.13 14.10 -0.63
N GLY A 282 11.04 14.33 -1.37
CA GLY A 282 11.05 14.34 -2.83
C GLY A 282 12.03 15.39 -3.38
N TRP A 283 11.96 16.62 -2.87
CA TRP A 283 12.90 17.67 -3.25
C TRP A 283 14.36 17.33 -2.89
N LEU A 284 14.59 16.69 -1.73
CA LEU A 284 15.92 16.23 -1.33
C LEU A 284 16.43 15.13 -2.29
N ALA A 285 15.59 14.18 -2.66
CA ALA A 285 15.92 13.12 -3.60
C ALA A 285 16.31 13.69 -4.97
N ASP A 286 15.59 14.70 -5.47
CA ASP A 286 15.90 15.38 -6.74
C ASP A 286 17.23 16.14 -6.70
N LYS A 287 17.58 16.78 -5.57
CA LYS A 287 18.80 17.59 -5.45
C LYS A 287 20.05 16.80 -5.06
N LYS A 288 19.93 15.85 -4.13
CA LYS A 288 21.07 15.11 -3.54
C LYS A 288 21.09 13.63 -3.92
N GLY A 289 20.10 13.20 -4.72
CA GLY A 289 19.96 11.81 -5.18
C GLY A 289 19.10 10.97 -4.24
N GLU A 290 18.40 10.00 -4.83
CA GLU A 290 17.42 9.12 -4.19
C GLU A 290 18.04 8.28 -3.07
N ARG A 291 19.30 7.89 -3.24
CA ARG A 291 20.07 7.10 -2.29
C ARG A 291 20.02 7.67 -0.87
N LEU A 292 20.17 8.99 -0.74
CA LEU A 292 20.23 9.65 0.56
C LEU A 292 18.88 9.51 1.30
N GLY A 293 17.76 9.74 0.61
CA GLY A 293 16.42 9.60 1.19
C GLY A 293 16.14 8.17 1.66
N ILE A 294 16.53 7.17 0.86
CA ILE A 294 16.35 5.75 1.18
C ILE A 294 17.18 5.36 2.40
N VAL A 295 18.45 5.73 2.44
CA VAL A 295 19.36 5.38 3.56
C VAL A 295 18.92 6.08 4.85
N MET A 296 18.56 7.36 4.78
CA MET A 296 18.00 8.08 5.94
C MET A 296 16.71 7.41 6.44
N GLY A 297 15.85 6.96 5.54
CA GLY A 297 14.65 6.21 5.91
C GLY A 297 14.96 4.92 6.66
N PHE A 298 15.91 4.10 6.18
CA PHE A 298 16.33 2.87 6.87
C PHE A 298 16.93 3.15 8.26
N ILE A 299 17.78 4.18 8.36
CA ILE A 299 18.37 4.58 9.65
C ILE A 299 17.27 5.04 10.61
N THR A 300 16.32 5.83 10.13
CA THR A 300 15.19 6.31 10.95
C THR A 300 14.31 5.14 11.39
N GLU A 301 14.06 4.16 10.51
CA GLU A 301 13.30 2.94 10.85
C GLU A 301 14.03 2.10 11.90
N PHE A 302 15.37 1.94 11.80
CA PHE A 302 16.17 1.28 12.82
C PHE A 302 16.06 2.01 14.18
N ILE A 303 16.23 3.34 14.19
CA ILE A 303 16.14 4.15 15.41
C ILE A 303 14.72 4.02 16.01
N ALA A 304 13.68 4.07 15.18
CA ALA A 304 12.30 3.91 15.62
C ALA A 304 12.06 2.54 16.27
N MET A 305 12.50 1.45 15.61
CA MET A 305 12.36 0.09 16.15
C MET A 305 13.13 -0.09 17.46
N PHE A 306 14.33 0.43 17.54
CA PHE A 306 15.14 0.33 18.76
C PHE A 306 14.53 1.15 19.90
N THR A 307 14.07 2.37 19.62
CA THR A 307 13.40 3.26 20.57
C THR A 307 12.07 2.66 21.04
N PHE A 308 11.31 2.00 20.15
CA PHE A 308 10.04 1.37 20.45
C PHE A 308 10.11 0.40 21.65
N MET A 309 11.20 -0.33 21.76
CA MET A 309 11.39 -1.32 22.84
C MET A 309 11.87 -0.71 24.17
N GLN A 310 12.28 0.56 24.14
CA GLN A 310 12.87 1.25 25.31
C GLN A 310 11.88 2.21 25.98
N VAL A 311 11.00 2.81 25.18
CA VAL A 311 10.06 3.83 25.65
C VAL A 311 8.87 3.22 26.39
N LYS A 312 8.23 4.05 27.20
CA LYS A 312 6.98 3.76 27.90
C LYS A 312 6.05 4.95 27.78
N GLY A 313 4.75 4.68 27.92
CA GLY A 313 3.72 5.70 27.91
C GLY A 313 3.47 6.30 26.52
N PHE A 314 2.34 6.98 26.40
CA PHE A 314 1.83 7.48 25.12
C PHE A 314 2.84 8.37 24.36
N TRP A 315 3.47 9.32 25.01
CA TRP A 315 4.39 10.26 24.36
C TRP A 315 5.66 9.61 23.85
N GLY A 316 6.15 8.55 24.56
CA GLY A 316 7.26 7.76 24.07
C GLY A 316 6.92 7.03 22.77
N TYR A 317 5.77 6.37 22.74
CA TYR A 317 5.30 5.71 21.52
C TYR A 317 4.91 6.71 20.41
N ALA A 318 4.39 7.88 20.78
CA ALA A 318 4.11 8.96 19.82
C ALA A 318 5.38 9.40 19.07
N LEU A 319 6.50 9.56 19.79
CA LEU A 319 7.81 9.83 19.16
C LEU A 319 8.20 8.72 18.18
N VAL A 320 8.02 7.46 18.56
CA VAL A 320 8.34 6.31 17.70
C VAL A 320 7.49 6.32 16.42
N TRP A 321 6.17 6.54 16.53
CA TRP A 321 5.29 6.61 15.36
C TRP A 321 5.59 7.81 14.46
N ALA A 322 6.03 8.93 15.05
CA ALA A 322 6.55 10.07 14.31
C ALA A 322 7.81 9.69 13.51
N LEU A 323 8.74 8.98 14.13
CA LEU A 323 9.95 8.47 13.45
C LEU A 323 9.59 7.49 12.33
N PHE A 324 8.67 6.56 12.54
CA PHE A 324 8.19 5.67 11.47
C PHE A 324 7.58 6.46 10.31
N GLY A 325 6.75 7.47 10.60
CA GLY A 325 6.16 8.35 9.58
C GLY A 325 7.23 9.09 8.79
N LEU A 326 8.24 9.65 9.47
CA LEU A 326 9.39 10.32 8.84
C LEU A 326 10.15 9.33 7.93
N GLY A 327 10.48 8.14 8.42
CA GLY A 327 11.20 7.12 7.66
C GLY A 327 10.44 6.71 6.38
N ALA A 328 9.17 6.36 6.51
CA ALA A 328 8.31 5.98 5.39
C ALA A 328 8.16 7.10 4.36
N GLY A 329 7.94 8.35 4.83
CA GLY A 329 7.81 9.52 3.97
C GLY A 329 9.10 9.91 3.24
N MET A 330 10.29 9.60 3.79
CA MET A 330 11.56 9.77 3.10
C MET A 330 11.79 8.70 2.03
N MET A 331 11.41 7.47 2.30
CA MET A 331 11.68 6.33 1.41
C MET A 331 10.76 6.33 0.19
N SER A 332 9.46 6.54 0.37
CA SER A 332 8.46 6.38 -0.68
C SER A 332 8.75 7.19 -1.96
N PRO A 333 8.95 8.52 -1.93
CA PRO A 333 9.26 9.28 -3.14
C PRO A 333 10.63 8.91 -3.72
N ALA A 334 11.62 8.60 -2.87
CA ALA A 334 12.95 8.24 -3.30
C ALA A 334 12.98 6.90 -4.06
N TYR A 335 12.25 5.87 -3.58
CA TYR A 335 12.11 4.61 -4.30
C TYR A 335 11.40 4.77 -5.63
N ASN A 336 10.28 5.51 -5.66
CA ASN A 336 9.52 5.77 -6.88
C ASN A 336 10.37 6.48 -7.94
N SER A 337 11.16 7.48 -7.53
CA SER A 337 12.10 8.18 -8.40
C SER A 337 13.21 7.26 -8.90
N LEU A 338 13.84 6.49 -8.01
CA LEU A 338 14.92 5.57 -8.33
C LEU A 338 14.49 4.53 -9.37
N ILE A 339 13.33 3.88 -9.16
CA ILE A 339 12.78 2.88 -10.08
C ILE A 339 12.46 3.53 -11.43
N SER A 340 11.81 4.70 -11.42
CA SER A 340 11.46 5.42 -12.66
C SER A 340 12.66 5.80 -13.51
N LYS A 341 13.79 6.12 -12.87
CA LYS A 341 15.06 6.48 -13.54
C LYS A 341 15.89 5.26 -13.96
N ALA A 342 15.83 4.18 -13.17
CA ALA A 342 16.64 2.98 -13.39
C ALA A 342 16.05 2.00 -14.41
N VAL A 343 14.72 2.06 -14.63
CA VAL A 343 14.01 1.10 -15.49
C VAL A 343 13.60 1.77 -16.80
N PRO A 344 13.87 1.12 -17.97
CA PRO A 344 13.35 1.56 -19.25
C PRO A 344 11.83 1.73 -19.21
N GLU A 345 11.30 2.74 -19.91
CA GLU A 345 9.89 3.13 -19.87
C GLU A 345 8.93 1.95 -20.12
N LYS A 346 9.27 1.08 -21.10
CA LYS A 346 8.49 -0.13 -21.44
C LYS A 346 8.37 -1.14 -20.30
N LEU A 347 9.30 -1.15 -19.33
CA LEU A 347 9.38 -2.11 -18.24
C LEU A 347 9.00 -1.51 -16.88
N ARG A 348 8.73 -0.20 -16.79
CA ARG A 348 8.39 0.47 -15.52
C ARG A 348 7.18 -0.15 -14.84
N GLY A 349 6.11 -0.41 -15.59
CA GLY A 349 4.92 -1.08 -15.06
C GLY A 349 5.23 -2.46 -14.48
N THR A 350 6.07 -3.24 -15.16
CA THR A 350 6.54 -4.55 -14.68
C THR A 350 7.40 -4.41 -13.42
N ALA A 351 8.28 -3.42 -13.36
CA ALA A 351 9.13 -3.18 -12.18
C ALA A 351 8.30 -2.77 -10.96
N PHE A 352 7.36 -1.83 -11.11
CA PHE A 352 6.44 -1.46 -10.02
C PHE A 352 5.53 -2.63 -9.59
N GLY A 353 5.09 -3.46 -10.53
CA GLY A 353 4.35 -4.69 -10.24
C GLY A 353 5.19 -5.71 -9.46
N LEU A 354 6.48 -5.83 -9.79
CA LEU A 354 7.45 -6.63 -9.05
C LEU A 354 7.61 -6.16 -7.61
N PHE A 355 7.79 -4.86 -7.41
CA PHE A 355 7.86 -4.29 -6.08
C PHE A 355 6.64 -4.62 -5.23
N GLY A 356 5.44 -4.63 -5.82
CA GLY A 356 4.21 -4.96 -5.10
C GLY A 356 3.94 -6.45 -4.89
N THR A 357 4.58 -7.35 -5.64
CA THR A 357 4.14 -8.76 -5.72
C THR A 357 5.23 -9.79 -5.39
N SER A 358 6.45 -9.62 -5.88
CA SER A 358 7.51 -10.64 -5.71
C SER A 358 7.97 -10.79 -4.27
N LEU A 359 7.95 -9.71 -3.54
CA LEU A 359 8.31 -9.67 -2.13
C LEU A 359 7.20 -10.26 -1.27
N GLY A 360 5.93 -10.14 -1.71
CA GLY A 360 4.79 -10.76 -1.06
C GLY A 360 4.92 -12.28 -0.92
N LEU A 361 5.43 -12.98 -1.93
CA LEU A 361 5.64 -14.44 -1.87
C LEU A 361 6.70 -14.86 -0.87
N VAL A 362 7.82 -14.14 -0.82
CA VAL A 362 8.93 -14.46 0.08
C VAL A 362 8.60 -14.06 1.52
N SER A 363 7.79 -13.01 1.72
CA SER A 363 7.37 -12.53 3.03
C SER A 363 6.21 -13.32 3.65
N LEU A 364 5.56 -14.25 2.90
CA LEU A 364 4.42 -15.03 3.38
C LEU A 364 4.60 -15.66 4.77
N PRO A 365 5.70 -16.36 5.07
CA PRO A 365 5.87 -16.99 6.38
C PRO A 365 6.25 -16.01 7.49
N ALA A 366 6.58 -14.76 7.15
CA ALA A 366 7.14 -13.82 8.11
C ALA A 366 6.21 -13.49 9.30
N PRO A 367 4.90 -13.21 9.14
CA PRO A 367 4.04 -12.94 10.29
C PRO A 367 3.96 -14.12 11.27
N TRP A 368 3.88 -15.35 10.76
CA TRP A 368 3.91 -16.55 11.60
C TRP A 368 5.27 -16.72 12.28
N ALA A 369 6.36 -16.55 11.54
CA ALA A 369 7.71 -16.65 12.11
C ALA A 369 7.93 -15.60 13.22
N GLY A 370 7.47 -14.37 13.02
CA GLY A 370 7.52 -13.32 14.03
C GLY A 370 6.75 -13.66 15.29
N ALA A 371 5.56 -14.22 15.14
CA ALA A 371 4.76 -14.67 16.26
C ALA A 371 5.43 -15.86 17.01
N GLN A 372 6.12 -16.79 16.31
CA GLN A 372 6.91 -17.84 16.93
C GLN A 372 8.11 -17.28 17.72
N LEU A 373 8.80 -16.26 17.15
CA LEU A 373 9.88 -15.58 17.87
C LEU A 373 9.37 -14.91 19.15
N TRP A 374 8.19 -14.31 19.09
CA TRP A 374 7.54 -13.70 20.24
C TRP A 374 7.22 -14.73 21.34
N GLU A 375 6.54 -15.83 21.02
CA GLU A 375 6.07 -16.80 22.01
C GLU A 375 7.20 -17.68 22.56
N ARG A 376 8.17 -18.09 21.73
CA ARG A 376 9.22 -19.02 22.14
C ARG A 376 10.41 -18.36 22.82
N TYR A 377 10.68 -17.09 22.51
CA TYR A 377 11.87 -16.39 23.02
C TYR A 377 11.51 -15.12 23.78
N SER A 378 11.01 -14.10 23.10
CA SER A 378 10.69 -12.84 23.75
C SER A 378 9.78 -11.97 22.87
N PRO A 379 8.81 -11.24 23.49
CA PRO A 379 8.00 -10.25 22.79
C PRO A 379 8.80 -9.15 22.06
N ARG A 380 10.06 -8.93 22.44
CA ARG A 380 10.92 -7.91 21.83
C ARG A 380 11.71 -8.42 20.63
N LEU A 381 11.92 -9.74 20.53
CA LEU A 381 12.82 -10.31 19.51
C LEU A 381 12.41 -10.01 18.07
N PRO A 382 11.11 -10.09 17.68
CA PRO A 382 10.68 -9.73 16.34
C PRO A 382 11.09 -8.30 15.95
N PHE A 383 10.98 -7.35 16.87
CA PHE A 383 11.31 -5.93 16.64
C PHE A 383 12.81 -5.70 16.55
N TYR A 384 13.63 -6.41 17.32
CA TYR A 384 15.09 -6.37 17.17
C TYR A 384 15.52 -6.86 15.79
N VAL A 385 14.95 -7.99 15.33
CA VAL A 385 15.25 -8.54 13.99
C VAL A 385 14.88 -7.53 12.91
N THR A 386 13.71 -6.90 13.01
CA THR A 386 13.26 -5.88 12.04
C THR A 386 14.17 -4.66 12.04
N GLY A 387 14.52 -4.13 13.21
CA GLY A 387 15.43 -2.98 13.29
C GLY A 387 16.81 -3.28 12.73
N LEU A 388 17.40 -4.45 13.06
CA LEU A 388 18.69 -4.86 12.52
C LEU A 388 18.66 -5.08 11.01
N ALA A 389 17.57 -5.62 10.46
CA ALA A 389 17.37 -5.77 9.03
C ALA A 389 17.30 -4.41 8.33
N ALA A 390 16.61 -3.43 8.90
CA ALA A 390 16.56 -2.06 8.38
C ALA A 390 17.99 -1.44 8.35
N LEU A 391 18.75 -1.57 9.43
CA LEU A 391 20.11 -1.09 9.49
C LEU A 391 21.02 -1.80 8.47
N ALA A 392 20.91 -3.14 8.37
CA ALA A 392 21.65 -3.93 7.39
C ALA A 392 21.32 -3.53 5.95
N SER A 393 20.05 -3.20 5.67
CA SER A 393 19.59 -2.73 4.35
C SER A 393 20.15 -1.34 3.97
N ALA A 394 20.49 -0.50 4.95
CA ALA A 394 21.11 0.80 4.69
C ALA A 394 22.48 0.67 4.02
N ILE A 395 23.24 -0.41 4.29
CA ILE A 395 24.59 -0.63 3.76
C ILE A 395 24.55 -0.82 2.23
N PRO A 396 23.87 -1.83 1.66
CA PRO A 396 23.78 -1.99 0.21
C PRO A 396 23.09 -0.79 -0.46
N ALA A 397 22.10 -0.18 0.18
CA ALA A 397 21.47 1.03 -0.35
C ALA A 397 22.48 2.17 -0.53
N TRP A 398 23.38 2.36 0.42
CA TRP A 398 24.43 3.38 0.31
C TRP A 398 25.42 3.12 -0.81
N PHE A 399 25.85 1.88 -1.03
CA PHE A 399 26.89 1.55 -2.00
C PHE A 399 26.34 1.27 -3.41
N LYS A 400 25.16 0.66 -3.51
CA LYS A 400 24.62 0.14 -4.78
C LYS A 400 23.56 1.01 -5.43
N PHE A 401 22.87 1.90 -4.67
CA PHE A 401 21.80 2.74 -5.22
C PHE A 401 22.35 4.05 -5.83
N LYS A 402 23.40 3.93 -6.60
CA LYS A 402 23.96 5.04 -7.38
C LYS A 402 23.41 4.94 -8.80
N LEU A 403 22.68 5.96 -9.24
CA LEU A 403 22.42 6.11 -10.67
C LEU A 403 23.74 6.43 -11.38
N PRO A 404 23.98 5.88 -12.58
CA PRO A 404 25.10 6.32 -13.41
C PRO A 404 25.00 7.84 -13.60
N ASN A 405 26.09 8.56 -13.36
CA ASN A 405 26.13 9.98 -13.71
C ASN A 405 25.83 10.11 -15.21
N ASN A 406 24.72 10.73 -15.57
CA ASN A 406 24.36 11.07 -16.95
C ASN A 406 25.28 12.19 -17.47
N GLY A 407 26.57 11.87 -17.62
CA GLY A 407 27.48 12.52 -18.51
C GLY A 407 27.59 11.69 -19.79
N GLY A 408 26.66 11.92 -20.74
CA GLY A 408 26.66 11.26 -22.04
C GLY A 408 25.78 10.00 -22.09
N GLY A 409 24.75 10.05 -22.92
CA GLY A 409 23.79 8.97 -23.14
C GLY A 409 24.46 7.64 -23.45
N ALA A 410 24.37 6.72 -22.52
CA ALA A 410 24.54 5.30 -22.81
C ALA A 410 23.21 4.77 -23.30
N VAL A 411 22.95 4.92 -24.59
CA VAL A 411 22.06 4.06 -25.34
C VAL A 411 22.58 2.63 -25.10
N VAL A 412 21.86 1.83 -24.35
CA VAL A 412 22.08 0.37 -24.36
C VAL A 412 21.66 -0.07 -25.77
N ASP A 413 22.67 -0.20 -26.62
CA ASP A 413 22.54 -0.81 -27.95
C ASP A 413 21.94 -2.19 -27.75
N GLY A 414 20.69 -2.35 -28.23
CA GLY A 414 20.06 -3.64 -28.35
C GLY A 414 20.91 -4.45 -29.34
N GLY A 415 21.69 -5.39 -28.80
CA GLY A 415 22.44 -6.33 -29.61
C GLY A 415 21.49 -7.06 -30.58
N GLU A 416 21.36 -6.53 -31.78
CA GLU A 416 20.87 -7.30 -32.93
C GLU A 416 21.83 -8.47 -33.14
N ALA A 417 21.37 -9.65 -32.77
CA ALA A 417 21.97 -10.87 -33.26
C ALA A 417 21.76 -10.90 -34.78
N LYS A 418 22.75 -10.41 -35.53
CA LYS A 418 22.88 -10.70 -36.96
C LYS A 418 23.06 -12.21 -37.11
N ALA A 419 21.97 -12.89 -37.41
CA ALA A 419 22.02 -14.21 -38.04
C ALA A 419 22.58 -13.99 -39.44
N SER A 420 23.85 -14.37 -39.64
CA SER A 420 24.45 -14.55 -40.96
C SER A 420 23.77 -15.73 -41.64
N ILE A 421 22.88 -15.43 -42.56
CA ILE A 421 22.51 -16.42 -43.61
C ILE A 421 23.42 -16.09 -44.81
N ASP A 422 24.49 -16.86 -44.94
CA ASP A 422 25.19 -16.99 -46.21
C ASP A 422 25.42 -18.50 -46.49
N LYS A 423 24.88 -18.86 -47.62
CA LYS A 423 24.98 -20.08 -48.43
C LYS A 423 24.00 -21.21 -48.15
#